data_788dc54bffe570d1325aa492bb514575
#
_entry.id   788dc54bffe570d1325aa492bb514575
#
_cell.length_a   1.000
_cell.length_b   1.000
_cell.length_c   1.000
_cell.angle_alpha   90.00
_cell.angle_beta   90.00
_cell.angle_gamma   90.00
#
_symmetry.space_group_name_H-M   'P 1'
#
loop_
_entity.id
_entity.type
_entity.pdbx_description
1 polymer ?
#
loop_
_entity_poly.entity_id
_entity_poly.type
_entity_poly.pdbx_seq_one_letter_code
_entity_poly.pdbx_strand_id
1 'polypeptide(L)'
;DKVGMYDTMRSIICEGCPTSKITTAWQWVDGISSHMLYFLENHDEQRIASDFFAGDPFRAYPALVVNALMRSNPFMVYAGQEYGERGMDQEGFSGRDGRTTIFDYWTVPSLHRAHVSHSLTDDEKALASLYDKVLHIAATEKAVGEGDFFDLMYVNGHLAQRQYAFMRKAAGEMLFVVANFADERIECRVNIPAHAFDFLNIPHADMTADDMLGGAPLKAPLETQNYIDVGVEAHNCRIFKFNLVMDKEPIFNEHNKEEFPPAHTAEHLLNQTMVRLFGCERSSNAHIERKKSTMTFILDHKP
;
A
#
# COMPACT_ATOMS: atom_id res chain seq x y z
N ASP A 1 -15.44 0.29 2.94
CA ASP A 1 -15.59 1.76 2.97
C ASP A 1 -16.42 2.22 1.78
N LYS A 2 -17.71 2.46 2.02
CA LYS A 2 -18.60 2.97 0.98
C LYS A 2 -18.39 4.47 0.77
N VAL A 3 -18.41 5.22 1.85
CA VAL A 3 -18.16 6.66 1.83
C VAL A 3 -16.67 6.90 1.80
N GLY A 4 -16.19 7.52 0.75
CA GLY A 4 -14.77 7.77 0.53
C GLY A 4 -14.22 6.94 -0.62
N MET A 5 -13.49 5.85 -0.38
CA MET A 5 -12.76 5.15 -1.45
C MET A 5 -13.69 4.47 -2.46
N TYR A 6 -14.75 3.76 -2.02
CA TYR A 6 -15.69 3.11 -2.93
C TYR A 6 -16.40 4.12 -3.83
N ASP A 7 -17.02 5.15 -3.24
CA ASP A 7 -17.75 6.17 -4.03
C ASP A 7 -16.79 6.95 -4.95
N THR A 8 -15.56 7.17 -4.51
CA THR A 8 -14.51 7.80 -5.33
C THR A 8 -14.19 6.95 -6.55
N MET A 9 -13.90 5.65 -6.38
CA MET A 9 -13.59 4.76 -7.50
C MET A 9 -14.75 4.66 -8.49
N ARG A 10 -15.98 4.53 -7.97
CA ARG A 10 -17.19 4.50 -8.79
C ARG A 10 -17.33 5.79 -9.61
N SER A 11 -17.17 6.95 -9.01
CA SER A 11 -17.27 8.24 -9.71
C SER A 11 -16.20 8.43 -10.79
N ILE A 12 -14.97 7.93 -10.54
CA ILE A 12 -13.89 7.97 -11.53
C ILE A 12 -14.20 7.08 -12.73
N ILE A 13 -14.72 5.89 -12.48
CA ILE A 13 -15.02 4.88 -13.53
C ILE A 13 -16.25 5.28 -14.35
N CYS A 14 -17.35 5.63 -13.67
CA CYS A 14 -18.65 5.86 -14.32
C CYS A 14 -18.85 7.28 -14.82
N GLU A 15 -18.34 8.27 -14.06
CA GLU A 15 -18.65 9.69 -14.31
C GLU A 15 -17.43 10.46 -14.84
N GLY A 16 -16.27 9.81 -14.95
CA GLY A 16 -15.05 10.46 -15.40
C GLY A 16 -14.49 11.50 -14.42
N CYS A 17 -14.83 11.40 -13.13
CA CYS A 17 -14.30 12.28 -12.11
C CYS A 17 -12.77 12.22 -12.05
N PRO A 18 -12.09 13.32 -11.63
CA PRO A 18 -10.65 13.36 -11.51
C PRO A 18 -10.10 12.32 -10.51
N THR A 19 -8.99 11.69 -10.87
CA THR A 19 -8.28 10.72 -9.99
C THR A 19 -7.66 11.39 -8.75
N SER A 20 -7.47 12.72 -8.75
CA SER A 20 -7.08 13.45 -7.54
C SER A 20 -8.04 13.26 -6.36
N LYS A 21 -9.29 12.85 -6.60
CA LYS A 21 -10.23 12.46 -5.55
C LYS A 21 -9.74 11.28 -4.72
N ILE A 22 -8.89 10.39 -5.27
CA ILE A 22 -8.29 9.27 -4.54
C ILE A 22 -7.44 9.81 -3.38
N THR A 23 -6.63 10.84 -3.61
CA THR A 23 -5.84 11.50 -2.57
C THR A 23 -6.74 12.05 -1.46
N THR A 24 -7.83 12.74 -1.82
CA THR A 24 -8.78 13.24 -0.82
C THR A 24 -9.43 12.11 -0.02
N ALA A 25 -9.81 11.02 -0.70
CA ALA A 25 -10.48 9.89 -0.05
C ALA A 25 -9.59 9.17 0.96
N TRP A 26 -8.32 8.88 0.63
CA TRP A 26 -7.44 8.23 1.59
C TRP A 26 -7.03 9.15 2.75
N GLN A 27 -6.84 10.44 2.49
CA GLN A 27 -6.54 11.42 3.53
C GLN A 27 -7.67 11.57 4.54
N TRP A 28 -8.91 11.48 4.09
CA TRP A 28 -10.09 11.55 4.97
C TRP A 28 -10.09 10.47 6.06
N VAL A 29 -9.60 9.29 5.74
CA VAL A 29 -9.58 8.13 6.66
C VAL A 29 -8.18 7.78 7.16
N ASP A 30 -7.17 8.62 6.94
CA ASP A 30 -5.78 8.29 7.23
C ASP A 30 -5.56 7.89 8.69
N GLY A 31 -6.18 8.59 9.64
CA GLY A 31 -6.10 8.30 11.07
C GLY A 31 -6.73 6.96 11.51
N ILE A 32 -7.55 6.33 10.66
CA ILE A 32 -8.21 5.05 10.92
C ILE A 32 -7.97 4.03 9.82
N SER A 33 -7.08 4.30 8.88
CA SER A 33 -6.89 3.51 7.67
C SER A 33 -6.60 2.03 7.95
N SER A 34 -5.86 1.71 9.01
CA SER A 34 -5.58 0.33 9.42
C SER A 34 -6.82 -0.48 9.83
N HIS A 35 -7.94 0.19 10.07
CA HIS A 35 -9.22 -0.41 10.43
C HIS A 35 -10.25 -0.39 9.28
N MET A 36 -9.84 0.09 8.10
CA MET A 36 -10.71 0.17 6.94
C MET A 36 -10.64 -1.10 6.10
N LEU A 37 -11.78 -1.54 5.59
CA LEU A 37 -11.88 -2.58 4.56
C LEU A 37 -12.19 -1.92 3.24
N TYR A 38 -11.31 -2.09 2.24
CA TYR A 38 -11.56 -1.62 0.88
C TYR A 38 -12.27 -2.69 0.06
N PHE A 39 -13.13 -2.25 -0.84
CA PHE A 39 -13.88 -3.12 -1.75
C PHE A 39 -14.30 -2.33 -3.00
N LEU A 40 -14.65 -3.05 -4.06
CA LEU A 40 -15.25 -2.49 -5.29
C LEU A 40 -16.67 -3.01 -5.50
N GLU A 41 -17.02 -4.14 -4.93
CA GLU A 41 -18.35 -4.75 -4.93
C GLU A 41 -18.72 -5.28 -3.55
N ASN A 42 -19.99 -5.30 -3.25
CA ASN A 42 -20.58 -6.01 -2.12
C ASN A 42 -22.03 -6.36 -2.42
N HIS A 43 -22.75 -6.90 -1.45
CA HIS A 43 -24.13 -7.34 -1.62
C HIS A 43 -25.17 -6.21 -1.74
N ASP A 44 -24.81 -4.99 -1.38
CA ASP A 44 -25.68 -3.81 -1.45
C ASP A 44 -25.43 -2.97 -2.71
N GLU A 45 -24.27 -3.11 -3.34
CA GLU A 45 -23.86 -2.31 -4.47
C GLU A 45 -23.96 -3.07 -5.79
N GLN A 46 -24.08 -2.32 -6.90
CA GLN A 46 -24.10 -2.93 -8.21
C GLN A 46 -22.74 -3.57 -8.54
N ARG A 47 -22.80 -4.67 -9.28
CA ARG A 47 -21.63 -5.33 -9.86
C ARG A 47 -20.91 -4.41 -10.85
N ILE A 48 -19.59 -4.43 -10.87
CA ILE A 48 -18.78 -3.63 -11.81
C ILE A 48 -19.19 -3.89 -13.26
N ALA A 49 -19.41 -5.16 -13.62
CA ALA A 49 -19.78 -5.56 -14.97
C ALA A 49 -21.25 -5.30 -15.33
N SER A 50 -22.05 -4.77 -14.40
CA SER A 50 -23.45 -4.42 -14.68
C SER A 50 -23.57 -3.18 -15.54
N ASP A 51 -24.75 -3.04 -16.18
CA ASP A 51 -25.11 -1.84 -16.95
C ASP A 51 -25.26 -0.58 -16.07
N PHE A 52 -25.29 -0.76 -14.75
CA PHE A 52 -25.45 0.31 -13.76
C PHE A 52 -24.12 0.76 -13.12
N PHE A 53 -23.00 0.14 -13.49
CA PHE A 53 -21.68 0.53 -13.04
C PHE A 53 -20.77 0.77 -14.27
N ALA A 54 -19.78 -0.09 -14.52
CA ALA A 54 -18.83 0.09 -15.63
C ALA A 54 -19.26 -0.58 -16.95
N GLY A 55 -20.16 -1.57 -16.88
CA GLY A 55 -20.58 -2.41 -18.01
C GLY A 55 -19.51 -3.42 -18.45
N ASP A 56 -18.26 -3.00 -18.44
CA ASP A 56 -17.07 -3.81 -18.71
C ASP A 56 -16.21 -3.91 -17.44
N PRO A 57 -15.98 -5.12 -16.88
CA PRO A 57 -15.22 -5.28 -15.65
C PRO A 57 -13.74 -4.89 -15.78
N PHE A 58 -13.16 -4.94 -16.98
CA PHE A 58 -11.78 -4.52 -17.21
C PHE A 58 -11.56 -3.03 -16.99
N ARG A 59 -12.59 -2.19 -17.14
CA ARG A 59 -12.52 -0.75 -16.86
C ARG A 59 -12.21 -0.45 -15.40
N ALA A 60 -12.51 -1.36 -14.49
CA ALA A 60 -12.21 -1.21 -13.06
C ALA A 60 -10.85 -1.79 -12.66
N TYR A 61 -10.06 -2.34 -13.58
CA TYR A 61 -8.76 -2.90 -13.27
C TYR A 61 -7.80 -1.91 -12.58
N PRO A 62 -7.70 -0.62 -13.00
CA PRO A 62 -6.91 0.37 -12.26
C PRO A 62 -7.41 0.57 -10.82
N ALA A 63 -8.72 0.52 -10.59
CA ALA A 63 -9.29 0.65 -9.26
C ALA A 63 -8.96 -0.57 -8.37
N LEU A 64 -8.96 -1.79 -8.94
CA LEU A 64 -8.49 -2.99 -8.24
C LEU A 64 -7.05 -2.81 -7.75
N VAL A 65 -6.14 -2.41 -8.65
CA VAL A 65 -4.72 -2.23 -8.33
C VAL A 65 -4.53 -1.16 -7.23
N VAL A 66 -5.18 -0.01 -7.38
CA VAL A 66 -5.09 1.06 -6.37
C VAL A 66 -5.62 0.61 -5.01
N ASN A 67 -6.80 -0.02 -4.96
CA ASN A 67 -7.38 -0.46 -3.68
C ASN A 67 -6.59 -1.58 -3.01
N ALA A 68 -6.04 -2.52 -3.79
CA ALA A 68 -5.32 -3.66 -3.24
C ALA A 68 -3.89 -3.32 -2.80
N LEU A 69 -3.23 -2.32 -3.43
CA LEU A 69 -1.80 -2.08 -3.24
C LEU A 69 -1.47 -0.76 -2.54
N MET A 70 -2.40 0.21 -2.51
CA MET A 70 -2.11 1.56 -2.03
C MET A 70 -1.82 1.60 -0.52
N ARG A 71 -2.56 0.83 0.26
CA ARG A 71 -2.44 0.81 1.74
C ARG A 71 -2.32 -0.64 2.23
N SER A 72 -2.00 -0.80 3.50
CA SER A 72 -1.86 -2.14 4.13
C SER A 72 -3.17 -2.70 4.69
N ASN A 73 -4.29 -2.03 4.46
CA ASN A 73 -5.61 -2.51 4.89
C ASN A 73 -6.14 -3.62 3.96
N PRO A 74 -6.99 -4.50 4.47
CA PRO A 74 -7.53 -5.61 3.69
C PRO A 74 -8.40 -5.11 2.53
N PHE A 75 -8.37 -5.84 1.44
CA PHE A 75 -9.23 -5.67 0.28
C PHE A 75 -10.18 -6.87 0.16
N MET A 76 -11.48 -6.59 0.07
CA MET A 76 -12.51 -7.62 -0.09
C MET A 76 -12.85 -7.82 -1.58
N VAL A 77 -12.77 -9.06 -2.04
CA VAL A 77 -13.30 -9.49 -3.34
C VAL A 77 -14.66 -10.11 -3.10
N TYR A 78 -15.71 -9.55 -3.68
CA TYR A 78 -17.04 -10.12 -3.58
C TYR A 78 -17.19 -11.29 -4.55
N ALA A 79 -17.76 -12.41 -4.08
CA ALA A 79 -17.84 -13.68 -4.82
C ALA A 79 -18.36 -13.51 -6.25
N GLY A 80 -17.57 -13.90 -7.27
CA GLY A 80 -17.85 -13.71 -8.68
C GLY A 80 -17.31 -12.42 -9.29
N GLN A 81 -16.81 -11.47 -8.50
CA GLN A 81 -16.20 -10.24 -8.97
C GLN A 81 -15.00 -10.53 -9.88
N GLU A 82 -14.19 -11.50 -9.50
CA GLU A 82 -13.01 -11.97 -10.22
C GLU A 82 -13.32 -12.60 -11.59
N TYR A 83 -14.58 -12.96 -11.83
CA TYR A 83 -15.07 -13.49 -13.10
C TYR A 83 -15.95 -12.50 -13.86
N GLY A 84 -16.10 -11.28 -13.36
CA GLY A 84 -16.94 -10.26 -13.98
C GLY A 84 -18.44 -10.58 -13.90
N GLU A 85 -18.93 -11.06 -12.75
CA GLU A 85 -20.36 -11.28 -12.54
C GLU A 85 -21.14 -9.99 -12.79
N ARG A 86 -22.18 -10.09 -13.62
CA ARG A 86 -22.94 -8.90 -14.04
C ARG A 86 -24.10 -8.53 -13.12
N GLY A 87 -24.72 -9.51 -12.44
CA GLY A 87 -25.92 -9.27 -11.66
C GLY A 87 -27.09 -8.74 -12.50
N MET A 88 -27.14 -9.11 -13.77
CA MET A 88 -28.16 -8.63 -14.73
C MET A 88 -29.24 -9.68 -15.02
N ASP A 89 -29.23 -10.78 -14.31
CA ASP A 89 -30.25 -11.81 -14.39
C ASP A 89 -31.43 -11.49 -13.47
N GLN A 90 -32.59 -12.04 -13.80
CA GLN A 90 -33.78 -11.84 -13.00
C GLN A 90 -33.80 -12.84 -11.84
N GLU A 91 -33.31 -12.44 -10.70
CA GLU A 91 -33.19 -13.27 -9.48
C GLU A 91 -34.50 -13.41 -8.69
N GLY A 92 -35.52 -12.65 -9.04
CA GLY A 92 -36.84 -12.71 -8.41
C GLY A 92 -37.04 -11.80 -7.20
N PHE A 93 -35.96 -11.24 -6.62
CA PHE A 93 -36.06 -10.32 -5.49
C PHE A 93 -35.90 -8.85 -5.91
N SER A 94 -34.73 -8.48 -6.42
CA SER A 94 -34.44 -7.09 -6.84
C SER A 94 -34.56 -6.90 -8.36
N GLY A 95 -34.76 -7.97 -9.10
CA GLY A 95 -34.86 -7.91 -10.55
C GLY A 95 -33.48 -7.71 -11.21
N ARG A 96 -33.48 -6.97 -12.34
CA ARG A 96 -32.28 -6.70 -13.15
C ARG A 96 -31.66 -5.36 -12.78
N ASP A 97 -31.18 -5.21 -11.57
CA ASP A 97 -30.67 -3.94 -11.06
C ASP A 97 -29.14 -3.89 -10.89
N GLY A 98 -28.44 -4.91 -11.39
CA GLY A 98 -26.99 -5.01 -11.31
C GLY A 98 -26.46 -5.54 -9.99
N ARG A 99 -27.32 -6.04 -9.10
CA ARG A 99 -26.97 -6.67 -7.84
C ARG A 99 -27.12 -8.18 -7.93
N THR A 100 -26.43 -8.87 -7.02
CA THR A 100 -26.58 -10.32 -6.85
C THR A 100 -27.14 -10.58 -5.47
N THR A 101 -28.23 -11.36 -5.39
CA THR A 101 -28.83 -11.71 -4.10
C THR A 101 -27.86 -12.52 -3.23
N ILE A 102 -27.99 -12.33 -1.90
CA ILE A 102 -27.25 -13.11 -0.90
C ILE A 102 -27.98 -14.40 -0.53
N PHE A 103 -29.19 -14.61 -1.03
CA PHE A 103 -30.01 -15.76 -0.69
C PHE A 103 -29.59 -17.02 -1.45
N ASP A 104 -29.63 -18.15 -0.78
CA ASP A 104 -29.14 -19.45 -1.25
C ASP A 104 -29.98 -20.11 -2.34
N TYR A 105 -31.16 -19.59 -2.63
CA TYR A 105 -32.00 -20.07 -3.74
C TYR A 105 -31.44 -19.69 -5.12
N TRP A 106 -30.49 -18.74 -5.15
CA TRP A 106 -29.90 -18.25 -6.42
C TRP A 106 -28.50 -18.80 -6.61
N THR A 107 -28.27 -19.35 -7.79
CA THR A 107 -26.93 -19.77 -8.21
C THR A 107 -26.29 -18.64 -9.03
N VAL A 108 -25.19 -18.06 -8.53
CA VAL A 108 -24.44 -17.05 -9.26
C VAL A 108 -23.82 -17.65 -10.52
N PRO A 109 -24.18 -17.17 -11.73
CA PRO A 109 -23.83 -17.82 -12.98
C PRO A 109 -22.32 -17.96 -13.21
N SER A 110 -21.53 -16.93 -12.90
CA SER A 110 -20.07 -16.95 -13.07
C SER A 110 -19.41 -17.98 -12.12
N LEU A 111 -19.85 -18.06 -10.88
CA LEU A 111 -19.37 -19.07 -9.93
C LEU A 111 -19.74 -20.49 -10.36
N HIS A 112 -20.94 -20.69 -10.91
CA HIS A 112 -21.32 -21.98 -11.46
C HIS A 112 -20.41 -22.38 -12.64
N ARG A 113 -20.11 -21.43 -13.55
CA ARG A 113 -19.16 -21.68 -14.64
C ARG A 113 -17.75 -21.99 -14.15
N ALA A 114 -17.31 -21.32 -13.10
CA ALA A 114 -15.99 -21.54 -12.55
C ALA A 114 -15.84 -22.90 -11.85
N HIS A 115 -16.78 -23.23 -10.98
CA HIS A 115 -16.59 -24.31 -9.99
C HIS A 115 -17.41 -25.57 -10.26
N VAL A 116 -18.48 -25.50 -11.08
CA VAL A 116 -19.36 -26.64 -11.33
C VAL A 116 -19.23 -27.13 -12.77
N SER A 117 -19.50 -26.26 -13.74
CA SER A 117 -19.46 -26.69 -15.16
C SER A 117 -18.08 -26.54 -15.82
N HIS A 118 -17.13 -25.89 -15.17
CA HIS A 118 -15.77 -25.62 -15.69
C HIS A 118 -15.76 -25.04 -17.10
N SER A 119 -16.67 -24.08 -17.32
CA SER A 119 -16.96 -23.50 -18.64
C SER A 119 -16.78 -21.97 -18.68
N LEU A 120 -15.79 -21.44 -17.93
CA LEU A 120 -15.43 -20.03 -17.99
C LEU A 120 -15.08 -19.63 -19.42
N THR A 121 -15.57 -18.49 -19.83
CA THR A 121 -15.19 -17.83 -21.10
C THR A 121 -13.72 -17.38 -21.06
N ASP A 122 -13.16 -17.02 -22.19
CA ASP A 122 -11.77 -16.55 -22.23
C ASP A 122 -11.62 -15.18 -21.53
N ASP A 123 -12.62 -14.30 -21.60
CA ASP A 123 -12.64 -13.02 -20.88
C ASP A 123 -12.71 -13.23 -19.35
N GLU A 124 -13.55 -14.16 -18.87
CA GLU A 124 -13.63 -14.51 -17.46
C GLU A 124 -12.29 -15.07 -16.94
N LYS A 125 -11.63 -15.93 -17.71
CA LYS A 125 -10.29 -16.44 -17.36
C LYS A 125 -9.23 -15.32 -17.37
N ALA A 126 -9.29 -14.43 -18.36
CA ALA A 126 -8.37 -13.30 -18.45
C ALA A 126 -8.53 -12.36 -17.25
N LEU A 127 -9.77 -12.02 -16.90
CA LEU A 127 -10.05 -11.19 -15.72
C LEU A 127 -9.58 -11.86 -14.43
N ALA A 128 -9.91 -13.14 -14.25
CA ALA A 128 -9.47 -13.90 -13.08
C ALA A 128 -7.94 -13.93 -12.95
N SER A 129 -7.23 -14.06 -14.07
CA SER A 129 -5.77 -14.00 -14.07
C SER A 129 -5.22 -12.63 -13.65
N LEU A 130 -5.91 -11.53 -13.98
CA LEU A 130 -5.53 -10.19 -13.50
C LEU A 130 -5.75 -10.06 -11.99
N TYR A 131 -6.88 -10.54 -11.48
CA TYR A 131 -7.16 -10.58 -10.05
C TYR A 131 -6.11 -11.42 -9.31
N ASP A 132 -5.81 -12.63 -9.78
CA ASP A 132 -4.81 -13.50 -9.18
C ASP A 132 -3.44 -12.80 -9.06
N LYS A 133 -2.96 -12.17 -10.13
CA LYS A 133 -1.68 -11.44 -10.11
C LYS A 133 -1.69 -10.31 -9.09
N VAL A 134 -2.72 -9.46 -9.09
CA VAL A 134 -2.78 -8.30 -8.18
C VAL A 134 -2.90 -8.74 -6.73
N LEU A 135 -3.74 -9.73 -6.45
CA LEU A 135 -3.92 -10.26 -5.09
C LEU A 135 -2.68 -11.02 -4.60
N HIS A 136 -1.97 -11.71 -5.50
CA HIS A 136 -0.69 -12.33 -5.18
C HIS A 136 0.34 -11.26 -4.79
N ILE A 137 0.48 -10.19 -5.56
CA ILE A 137 1.35 -9.06 -5.22
C ILE A 137 0.95 -8.48 -3.85
N ALA A 138 -0.34 -8.23 -3.63
CA ALA A 138 -0.83 -7.69 -2.37
C ALA A 138 -0.51 -8.58 -1.16
N ALA A 139 -0.54 -9.92 -1.34
CA ALA A 139 -0.32 -10.89 -0.29
C ALA A 139 1.17 -11.19 -0.02
N THR A 140 2.04 -11.02 -1.01
CA THR A 140 3.44 -11.47 -0.93
C THR A 140 4.45 -10.34 -0.81
N GLU A 141 4.15 -9.15 -1.34
CA GLU A 141 5.09 -8.04 -1.32
C GLU A 141 5.08 -7.32 0.03
N LYS A 142 6.23 -7.28 0.69
CA LYS A 142 6.41 -6.57 1.98
C LYS A 142 6.10 -5.09 1.85
N ALA A 143 6.45 -4.49 0.71
CA ALA A 143 6.14 -3.10 0.43
C ALA A 143 4.64 -2.80 0.55
N VAL A 144 3.75 -3.74 0.26
CA VAL A 144 2.30 -3.58 0.43
C VAL A 144 1.88 -3.88 1.87
N GLY A 145 2.31 -5.03 2.43
CA GLY A 145 1.87 -5.47 3.76
C GLY A 145 2.40 -4.61 4.91
N GLU A 146 3.67 -4.22 4.85
CA GLU A 146 4.40 -3.58 5.95
C GLU A 146 4.97 -2.20 5.58
N GLY A 147 4.99 -1.87 4.28
CA GLY A 147 5.72 -0.72 3.77
C GLY A 147 5.01 0.62 3.98
N ASP A 148 5.82 1.67 3.89
CA ASP A 148 5.32 3.04 3.84
C ASP A 148 4.68 3.36 2.50
N PHE A 149 3.67 4.21 2.54
CA PHE A 149 2.95 4.70 1.37
C PHE A 149 3.35 6.14 1.07
N PHE A 150 3.56 6.45 -0.21
CA PHE A 150 3.82 7.80 -0.66
C PHE A 150 2.98 8.13 -1.91
N ASP A 151 2.09 9.12 -1.77
CA ASP A 151 1.29 9.64 -2.87
C ASP A 151 2.12 10.60 -3.73
N LEU A 152 2.27 10.32 -5.01
CA LEU A 152 3.03 11.13 -5.94
C LEU A 152 2.21 12.25 -6.60
N MET A 153 0.89 12.31 -6.36
CA MET A 153 0.00 13.18 -7.13
C MET A 153 0.17 14.66 -6.84
N TYR A 154 0.66 15.04 -5.65
CA TYR A 154 0.82 16.46 -5.29
C TYR A 154 1.87 17.20 -6.14
N VAL A 155 2.83 16.49 -6.74
CA VAL A 155 3.80 17.05 -7.70
C VAL A 155 3.51 16.66 -9.15
N ASN A 156 2.52 15.81 -9.38
CA ASN A 156 2.13 15.30 -10.69
C ASN A 156 0.71 15.72 -11.07
N GLY A 157 0.35 16.98 -10.83
CA GLY A 157 -1.00 17.49 -11.10
C GLY A 157 -1.48 17.34 -12.55
N HIS A 158 -0.56 17.21 -13.50
CA HIS A 158 -0.88 16.94 -14.92
C HIS A 158 -1.49 15.53 -15.13
N LEU A 159 -1.26 14.60 -14.20
CA LEU A 159 -1.84 13.24 -14.22
C LEU A 159 -3.22 13.18 -13.53
N ALA A 160 -3.58 14.22 -12.76
CA ALA A 160 -4.67 14.20 -11.79
C ALA A 160 -6.08 14.01 -12.38
N GLN A 161 -6.24 14.05 -13.71
CA GLN A 161 -7.54 13.84 -14.34
C GLN A 161 -7.89 12.36 -14.48
N ARG A 162 -6.98 11.55 -15.02
CA ARG A 162 -7.26 10.16 -15.35
C ARG A 162 -6.18 9.17 -14.92
N GLN A 163 -5.05 9.61 -14.39
CA GLN A 163 -3.96 8.75 -13.92
C GLN A 163 -3.74 8.93 -12.42
N TYR A 164 -3.22 7.89 -11.80
CA TYR A 164 -2.84 7.92 -10.38
C TYR A 164 -1.51 7.21 -10.19
N ALA A 165 -0.57 7.85 -9.51
CA ALA A 165 0.76 7.30 -9.26
C ALA A 165 1.11 7.34 -7.78
N PHE A 166 1.71 6.27 -7.28
CA PHE A 166 2.14 6.17 -5.89
C PHE A 166 3.32 5.21 -5.73
N MET A 167 3.93 5.25 -4.57
CA MET A 167 5.00 4.35 -4.17
C MET A 167 4.67 3.64 -2.87
N ARG A 168 5.19 2.42 -2.75
CA ARG A 168 5.21 1.64 -1.53
C ARG A 168 6.63 1.19 -1.27
N LYS A 169 7.12 1.27 -0.03
CA LYS A 169 8.48 0.83 0.29
C LYS A 169 8.56 0.14 1.63
N ALA A 170 9.17 -1.03 1.63
CA ALA A 170 9.62 -1.75 2.82
C ALA A 170 11.15 -1.98 2.75
N ALA A 171 11.72 -2.62 3.77
CA ALA A 171 13.11 -3.00 3.77
C ALA A 171 13.41 -3.93 2.58
N GLY A 172 14.37 -3.54 1.74
CA GLY A 172 14.86 -4.33 0.62
C GLY A 172 14.05 -4.24 -0.67
N GLU A 173 12.88 -3.60 -0.68
CA GLU A 173 12.06 -3.49 -1.89
C GLU A 173 11.23 -2.20 -1.94
N MET A 174 10.93 -1.79 -3.16
CA MET A 174 10.06 -0.65 -3.42
C MET A 174 9.18 -0.95 -4.62
N LEU A 175 7.88 -0.66 -4.51
CA LEU A 175 6.95 -0.68 -5.63
C LEU A 175 6.69 0.74 -6.11
N PHE A 176 6.71 0.93 -7.42
CA PHE A 176 6.27 2.12 -8.11
C PHE A 176 5.08 1.75 -8.99
N VAL A 177 3.94 2.36 -8.74
CA VAL A 177 2.65 2.02 -9.37
C VAL A 177 2.13 3.21 -10.13
N VAL A 178 1.72 2.98 -11.38
CA VAL A 178 1.03 3.97 -12.22
C VAL A 178 -0.24 3.34 -12.77
N ALA A 179 -1.39 3.92 -12.45
CA ALA A 179 -2.71 3.50 -12.87
C ALA A 179 -3.28 4.47 -13.91
N ASN A 180 -3.86 3.95 -14.99
CA ASN A 180 -4.51 4.72 -16.04
C ASN A 180 -5.99 4.37 -16.13
N PHE A 181 -6.84 5.31 -15.79
CA PHE A 181 -8.31 5.21 -15.88
C PHE A 181 -8.86 5.78 -17.20
N ALA A 182 -8.01 6.19 -18.14
CA ALA A 182 -8.43 6.72 -19.43
C ALA A 182 -8.79 5.58 -20.40
N ASP A 183 -9.65 5.91 -21.39
CA ASP A 183 -10.05 5.02 -22.48
C ASP A 183 -8.95 4.87 -23.56
N GLU A 184 -7.79 5.46 -23.36
CA GLU A 184 -6.67 5.44 -24.29
C GLU A 184 -5.33 5.16 -23.59
N ARG A 185 -4.36 4.65 -24.34
CA ARG A 185 -2.98 4.53 -23.89
C ARG A 185 -2.37 5.91 -23.67
N ILE A 186 -1.59 6.06 -22.62
CA ILE A 186 -0.89 7.31 -22.30
C ILE A 186 0.59 7.06 -21.97
N GLU A 187 1.44 8.01 -22.32
CA GLU A 187 2.80 8.11 -21.81
C GLU A 187 2.78 9.03 -20.59
N CYS A 188 2.90 8.45 -19.41
CA CYS A 188 2.96 9.17 -18.15
C CYS A 188 4.39 9.62 -17.88
N ARG A 189 4.59 10.90 -17.63
CA ARG A 189 5.84 11.44 -17.10
C ARG A 189 5.66 11.69 -15.61
N VAL A 190 6.26 10.84 -14.77
CA VAL A 190 6.07 10.87 -13.31
C VAL A 190 7.31 11.43 -12.65
N ASN A 191 7.13 12.49 -11.86
CA ASN A 191 8.17 13.07 -11.02
C ASN A 191 8.17 12.41 -9.64
N ILE A 192 9.34 11.99 -9.15
CA ILE A 192 9.57 11.55 -7.79
C ILE A 192 10.27 12.69 -7.05
N PRO A 193 9.61 13.41 -6.14
CA PRO A 193 10.16 14.59 -5.50
C PRO A 193 11.20 14.25 -4.43
N ALA A 194 12.06 15.20 -4.10
CA ALA A 194 13.07 15.04 -3.04
C ALA A 194 12.48 14.54 -1.73
N HIS A 195 11.30 15.06 -1.34
CA HIS A 195 10.58 14.62 -0.16
C HIS A 195 10.25 13.11 -0.16
N ALA A 196 9.97 12.50 -1.33
CA ALA A 196 9.77 11.05 -1.41
C ALA A 196 11.06 10.29 -1.12
N PHE A 197 12.20 10.77 -1.62
CA PHE A 197 13.51 10.17 -1.34
C PHE A 197 13.84 10.22 0.15
N ASP A 198 13.62 11.37 0.79
CA ASP A 198 13.86 11.53 2.23
C ASP A 198 12.90 10.66 3.06
N PHE A 199 11.61 10.72 2.78
CA PHE A 199 10.58 10.01 3.54
C PHE A 199 10.71 8.48 3.41
N LEU A 200 10.87 7.98 2.17
CA LEU A 200 10.98 6.55 1.90
C LEU A 200 12.43 6.04 2.01
N ASN A 201 13.41 6.89 2.26
CA ASN A 201 14.83 6.54 2.23
C ASN A 201 15.19 5.79 0.92
N ILE A 202 14.92 6.43 -0.22
CA ILE A 202 15.19 5.86 -1.55
C ILE A 202 16.67 6.07 -1.89
N PRO A 203 17.42 5.04 -2.33
CA PRO A 203 18.80 5.23 -2.76
C PRO A 203 18.87 6.03 -4.05
N HIS A 204 19.86 6.94 -4.14
CA HIS A 204 20.18 7.64 -5.37
C HIS A 204 21.06 6.74 -6.24
N ALA A 205 20.48 6.08 -7.23
CA ALA A 205 21.18 5.14 -8.10
C ALA A 205 20.43 4.90 -9.42
N ASP A 206 21.16 4.54 -10.46
CA ASP A 206 20.56 3.95 -11.65
C ASP A 206 20.08 2.52 -11.32
N MET A 207 18.79 2.29 -11.46
CA MET A 207 18.18 1.01 -11.12
C MET A 207 17.32 0.46 -12.25
N THR A 208 17.17 -0.85 -12.25
CA THR A 208 16.21 -1.53 -13.11
C THR A 208 15.15 -2.16 -12.21
N ALA A 209 13.89 -1.91 -12.55
CA ALA A 209 12.74 -2.51 -11.87
C ALA A 209 12.08 -3.55 -12.75
N ASP A 210 11.65 -4.63 -12.14
CA ASP A 210 10.86 -5.66 -12.81
C ASP A 210 9.40 -5.22 -12.92
N ASP A 211 8.77 -5.41 -14.09
CA ASP A 211 7.33 -5.24 -14.22
C ASP A 211 6.61 -6.47 -13.67
N MET A 212 5.91 -6.29 -12.56
CA MET A 212 5.20 -7.36 -11.85
C MET A 212 4.02 -7.95 -12.64
N LEU A 213 3.55 -7.25 -13.67
CA LEU A 213 2.47 -7.69 -14.55
C LEU A 213 2.98 -8.43 -15.80
N GLY A 214 4.31 -8.59 -15.93
CA GLY A 214 4.95 -9.33 -17.02
C GLY A 214 5.29 -8.50 -18.26
N GLY A 215 5.30 -7.17 -18.12
CA GLY A 215 5.77 -6.25 -19.16
C GLY A 215 7.31 -6.14 -19.19
N ALA A 216 7.80 -5.20 -20.00
CA ALA A 216 9.23 -4.91 -20.07
C ALA A 216 9.73 -4.25 -18.76
N PRO A 217 10.94 -4.58 -18.30
CA PRO A 217 11.53 -3.94 -17.14
C PRO A 217 11.74 -2.45 -17.38
N LEU A 218 11.68 -1.67 -16.30
CA LEU A 218 11.89 -0.23 -16.30
C LEU A 218 13.32 0.07 -15.87
N LYS A 219 14.06 0.81 -16.71
CA LYS A 219 15.33 1.42 -16.31
C LYS A 219 15.03 2.83 -15.84
N ALA A 220 15.35 3.13 -14.60
CA ALA A 220 15.08 4.42 -14.00
C ALA A 220 16.29 4.94 -13.23
N PRO A 221 16.78 6.15 -13.55
CA PRO A 221 17.67 6.87 -12.66
C PRO A 221 16.85 7.35 -11.47
N LEU A 222 17.08 6.77 -10.29
CA LEU A 222 16.48 7.24 -9.05
C LEU A 222 17.28 8.42 -8.53
N GLU A 223 16.94 9.59 -9.01
CA GLU A 223 17.50 10.87 -8.60
C GLU A 223 16.37 11.87 -8.34
N THR A 224 16.61 12.78 -7.42
CA THR A 224 15.66 13.87 -7.15
C THR A 224 15.50 14.75 -8.38
N GLN A 225 14.27 15.18 -8.65
CA GLN A 225 13.88 16.04 -9.78
C GLN A 225 13.99 15.37 -11.16
N ASN A 226 14.18 14.07 -11.22
CA ASN A 226 14.08 13.33 -12.46
C ASN A 226 12.64 12.82 -12.68
N TYR A 227 12.32 12.68 -13.98
CA TYR A 227 11.08 12.11 -14.41
C TYR A 227 11.29 10.66 -14.85
N ILE A 228 10.34 9.81 -14.53
CA ILE A 228 10.24 8.45 -15.05
C ILE A 228 9.11 8.44 -16.07
N ASP A 229 9.43 8.12 -17.31
CA ASP A 229 8.44 7.99 -18.39
C ASP A 229 7.92 6.55 -18.41
N VAL A 230 6.59 6.40 -18.35
CA VAL A 230 5.91 5.10 -18.27
C VAL A 230 4.73 5.07 -19.23
N GLY A 231 4.76 4.16 -20.22
CA GLY A 231 3.60 3.88 -21.08
C GLY A 231 2.60 2.96 -20.36
N VAL A 232 1.34 3.39 -20.31
CA VAL A 232 0.25 2.62 -19.67
C VAL A 232 -0.93 2.53 -20.63
N GLU A 233 -1.37 1.32 -20.91
CA GLU A 233 -2.53 1.05 -21.78
C GLU A 233 -3.84 1.58 -21.17
N ALA A 234 -4.89 1.69 -21.99
CA ALA A 234 -6.22 2.07 -21.55
C ALA A 234 -6.70 1.13 -20.42
N HIS A 235 -7.31 1.69 -19.38
CA HIS A 235 -7.82 0.94 -18.22
C HIS A 235 -6.83 -0.07 -17.65
N ASN A 236 -5.55 0.29 -17.57
CA ASN A 236 -4.49 -0.61 -17.16
C ASN A 236 -3.56 0.03 -16.11
N CYS A 237 -2.62 -0.77 -15.63
CA CYS A 237 -1.61 -0.34 -14.67
C CYS A 237 -0.23 -0.86 -15.04
N ARG A 238 0.79 -0.20 -14.48
CA ARG A 238 2.15 -0.73 -14.41
C ARG A 238 2.55 -0.78 -12.94
N ILE A 239 3.16 -1.89 -12.56
CA ILE A 239 3.64 -2.14 -11.19
C ILE A 239 5.09 -2.55 -11.31
N PHE A 240 6.00 -1.65 -10.93
CA PHE A 240 7.42 -1.88 -11.01
C PHE A 240 8.00 -2.16 -9.65
N LYS A 241 8.73 -3.26 -9.51
CA LYS A 241 9.45 -3.64 -8.30
C LYS A 241 10.92 -3.35 -8.44
N PHE A 242 11.44 -2.47 -7.59
CA PHE A 242 12.85 -2.25 -7.37
C PHE A 242 13.33 -3.15 -6.23
N ASN A 243 14.32 -3.99 -6.50
CA ASN A 243 15.00 -4.75 -5.47
C ASN A 243 16.13 -3.87 -4.93
N LEU A 244 15.92 -3.30 -3.75
CA LEU A 244 16.88 -2.42 -3.11
C LEU A 244 17.96 -3.28 -2.45
N VAL A 245 19.21 -3.07 -2.82
CA VAL A 245 20.32 -3.63 -2.06
C VAL A 245 20.24 -2.99 -0.69
N MET A 246 19.94 -3.78 0.33
CA MET A 246 20.14 -3.33 1.69
C MET A 246 21.64 -3.11 1.82
N ASP A 247 22.07 -1.86 1.91
CA ASP A 247 23.36 -1.60 2.55
C ASP A 247 23.29 -2.40 3.85
N LYS A 248 24.22 -3.36 4.01
CA LYS A 248 24.32 -4.09 5.28
C LYS A 248 24.28 -3.00 6.33
N GLU A 249 23.20 -2.98 7.13
CA GLU A 249 23.20 -2.11 8.30
C GLU A 249 24.60 -2.23 8.90
N PRO A 250 25.29 -1.12 9.14
CA PRO A 250 26.58 -1.20 9.78
C PRO A 250 26.32 -2.08 11.00
N ILE A 251 26.95 -3.24 11.06
CA ILE A 251 26.90 -4.09 12.25
C ILE A 251 27.57 -3.22 13.29
N PHE A 252 26.76 -2.34 13.90
CA PHE A 252 27.16 -1.74 15.15
C PHE A 252 27.40 -2.97 16.03
N ASN A 253 28.65 -3.16 16.43
CA ASN A 253 28.97 -4.21 17.36
C ASN A 253 27.81 -4.30 18.32
N GLU A 254 27.03 -5.38 18.23
CA GLU A 254 26.04 -5.69 19.24
C GLU A 254 26.86 -5.74 20.52
N HIS A 255 26.92 -4.60 21.21
CA HIS A 255 27.23 -4.65 22.60
C HIS A 255 26.09 -5.49 23.16
N ASN A 256 26.37 -6.76 23.42
CA ASN A 256 25.54 -7.67 24.17
C ASN A 256 25.39 -7.10 25.58
N LYS A 257 24.80 -5.91 25.68
CA LYS A 257 24.32 -5.30 26.89
C LYS A 257 22.94 -5.88 27.12
N GLU A 258 22.89 -7.09 27.67
CA GLU A 258 21.71 -7.49 28.40
C GLU A 258 21.39 -6.36 29.36
N GLU A 259 20.36 -5.59 29.07
CA GLU A 259 19.83 -4.62 30.03
C GLU A 259 19.57 -5.38 31.34
N PHE A 260 20.25 -4.98 32.37
CA PHE A 260 20.03 -5.54 33.70
C PHE A 260 19.27 -4.51 34.55
N PRO A 261 17.92 -4.54 34.54
CA PRO A 261 17.11 -3.55 35.26
C PRO A 261 17.51 -3.28 36.71
N PRO A 262 17.94 -4.28 37.49
CA PRO A 262 18.42 -4.02 38.85
C PRO A 262 19.64 -3.09 38.92
N ALA A 263 20.54 -3.13 37.92
CA ALA A 263 21.70 -2.24 37.89
C ALA A 263 21.33 -0.80 37.58
N HIS A 264 20.36 -0.58 36.69
CA HIS A 264 19.79 0.75 36.41
C HIS A 264 19.07 1.33 37.62
N THR A 265 18.29 0.52 38.34
CA THR A 265 17.68 0.94 39.62
C THR A 265 18.74 1.34 40.66
N ALA A 266 19.82 0.55 40.79
CA ALA A 266 20.92 0.86 41.67
C ALA A 266 21.64 2.17 41.27
N GLU A 267 21.80 2.43 39.97
CA GLU A 267 22.34 3.71 39.47
C GLU A 267 21.51 4.90 39.91
N HIS A 268 20.21 4.86 39.76
CA HIS A 268 19.31 5.94 40.16
C HIS A 268 19.34 6.18 41.67
N LEU A 269 19.36 5.11 42.46
CA LEU A 269 19.47 5.19 43.91
C LEU A 269 20.79 5.80 44.32
N LEU A 270 21.93 5.37 43.73
CA LEU A 270 23.23 5.89 44.02
C LEU A 270 23.35 7.37 43.63
N ASN A 271 22.90 7.76 42.46
CA ASN A 271 22.85 9.16 42.05
C ASN A 271 22.09 10.02 43.04
N GLN A 272 20.90 9.59 43.45
CA GLN A 272 20.10 10.35 44.40
C GLN A 272 20.75 10.41 45.81
N THR A 273 21.40 9.34 46.20
CA THR A 273 22.11 9.29 47.50
C THR A 273 23.32 10.24 47.51
N MET A 274 24.13 10.24 46.45
CA MET A 274 25.28 11.12 46.31
C MET A 274 24.88 12.60 46.35
N VAL A 275 23.85 12.97 45.60
CA VAL A 275 23.29 14.33 45.61
C VAL A 275 22.82 14.74 46.99
N ARG A 276 22.14 13.86 47.75
CA ARG A 276 21.60 14.15 49.09
C ARG A 276 22.68 14.24 50.16
N LEU A 277 23.67 13.35 50.12
CA LEU A 277 24.71 13.28 51.18
C LEU A 277 25.84 14.29 50.98
N PHE A 278 26.20 14.57 49.73
CA PHE A 278 27.36 15.37 49.38
C PHE A 278 27.04 16.68 48.68
N GLY A 279 25.78 16.95 48.37
CA GLY A 279 25.35 18.18 47.68
C GLY A 279 25.90 18.30 46.26
N CYS A 280 26.46 17.23 45.66
CA CYS A 280 27.05 17.25 44.35
C CYS A 280 26.00 17.13 43.24
N GLU A 281 26.38 17.45 42.02
CA GLU A 281 25.52 17.17 40.83
C GLU A 281 25.42 15.66 40.56
N ARG A 282 24.47 15.27 39.74
CA ARG A 282 24.34 13.88 39.28
C ARG A 282 25.60 13.46 38.54
N SER A 283 25.86 12.14 38.50
CA SER A 283 26.97 11.57 37.76
C SER A 283 27.04 12.12 36.32
N SER A 284 28.19 12.68 35.96
CA SER A 284 28.48 13.20 34.64
C SER A 284 28.76 12.09 33.61
N ASN A 285 29.13 10.90 34.10
CA ASN A 285 29.38 9.73 33.26
C ASN A 285 29.01 8.47 34.05
N ALA A 286 28.05 7.71 33.56
CA ALA A 286 27.63 6.45 34.13
C ALA A 286 27.77 5.34 33.07
N HIS A 287 28.52 4.31 33.42
CA HIS A 287 28.66 3.10 32.60
C HIS A 287 28.17 1.92 33.44
N ILE A 288 27.03 1.37 33.09
CA ILE A 288 26.30 0.38 33.87
C ILE A 288 26.32 -0.96 33.16
N GLU A 289 26.95 -1.93 33.76
CA GLU A 289 27.02 -3.30 33.28
C GLU A 289 26.67 -4.30 34.40
N ARG A 290 26.25 -5.51 34.03
CA ARG A 290 25.89 -6.57 34.97
C ARG A 290 27.03 -6.94 35.96
N LYS A 291 28.28 -6.94 35.49
CA LYS A 291 29.43 -7.37 36.27
C LYS A 291 30.25 -6.24 36.84
N LYS A 292 30.23 -5.06 36.22
CA LYS A 292 31.02 -3.90 36.64
C LYS A 292 30.33 -2.62 36.20
N SER A 293 30.07 -1.74 37.11
CA SER A 293 29.53 -0.42 36.85
C SER A 293 30.47 0.66 37.34
N THR A 294 30.58 1.76 36.59
CA THR A 294 31.41 2.90 36.93
C THR A 294 30.55 4.15 36.87
N MET A 295 30.61 4.94 37.95
CA MET A 295 29.94 6.24 38.01
C MET A 295 30.93 7.29 38.48
N THR A 296 30.96 8.45 37.87
CA THR A 296 31.87 9.56 38.18
C THR A 296 31.08 10.72 38.77
N PHE A 297 31.47 11.17 39.95
CA PHE A 297 30.92 12.34 40.63
C PHE A 297 32.02 13.38 40.83
N ILE A 298 31.64 14.65 40.73
CA ILE A 298 32.51 15.79 41.09
C ILE A 298 32.09 16.24 42.48
N LEU A 299 33.02 16.18 43.41
CA LEU A 299 32.77 16.56 44.80
C LEU A 299 33.64 17.77 45.16
N ASP A 300 33.05 18.75 45.83
CA ASP A 300 33.78 19.95 46.31
C ASP A 300 34.74 19.63 47.47
N HIS A 301 34.51 18.51 48.17
CA HIS A 301 35.33 18.04 49.29
C HIS A 301 35.58 16.53 49.18
N LYS A 302 36.75 16.07 49.70
CA LYS A 302 36.96 14.62 49.84
C LYS A 302 35.93 14.03 50.81
N PRO A 303 35.28 12.92 50.46
CA PRO A 303 34.37 12.23 51.37
C PRO A 303 35.03 11.70 52.63
#